data_900e69d03ee032619e28efc4821ce748
#
_entry.id   900e69d03ee032619e28efc4821ce748
#
_cell.length_a   1.000
_cell.length_b   1.000
_cell.length_c   1.000
_cell.angle_alpha   90.00
_cell.angle_beta   90.00
_cell.angle_gamma   90.00
#
_symmetry.space_group_name_H-M   'P 1'
#
loop_
_entity.id
_entity.type
_entity.pdbx_description
1 polymer ?
#
loop_
_entity_poly.entity_id
_entity_poly.type
_entity_poly.pdbx_seq_one_letter_code
_entity_poly.pdbx_strand_id
1 'polypeptide(L)'
;RLSIVRGMVTTVSKSSRNPFFKSSYADLNSVMEAIAPACIEANIIYTQYANIVDGADVLTTEIVNTSQPEDKIVGHTRLILTKNDMQAYGSAITYSRRYALVSMFGLEAIDDDGNVSSGKAKPLTATQSHNERINAAKKALDKAKKEDDFDTASDIYDYATKHGFVQIQDHYIQLFESNDKEGM
;
A
#
# COMPACT_ATOMS: atom_id res chain seq x y z
N ARG A 1 -12.75 -0.97 -8.50
CA ARG A 1 -11.90 -0.81 -7.29
C ARG A 1 -10.45 -1.19 -7.56
N LEU A 2 -10.15 -2.38 -8.13
CA LEU A 2 -8.77 -2.76 -8.47
C LEU A 2 -8.10 -1.80 -9.45
N SER A 3 -8.85 -1.13 -10.33
CA SER A 3 -8.31 -0.10 -11.22
C SER A 3 -7.72 1.09 -10.45
N ILE A 4 -8.29 1.45 -9.30
CA ILE A 4 -7.76 2.49 -8.43
C ILE A 4 -6.42 2.05 -7.86
N VAL A 5 -6.34 0.82 -7.32
CA VAL A 5 -5.09 0.28 -6.76
C VAL A 5 -4.00 0.22 -7.83
N ARG A 6 -4.31 -0.28 -9.03
CA ARG A 6 -3.36 -0.33 -10.15
C ARG A 6 -2.92 1.05 -10.63
N GLY A 7 -3.78 2.06 -10.53
CA GLY A 7 -3.41 3.45 -10.82
C GLY A 7 -2.46 4.06 -9.79
N MET A 8 -2.47 3.56 -8.57
CA MET A 8 -1.64 4.07 -7.46
C MET A 8 -0.34 3.28 -7.29
N VAL A 9 -0.39 1.96 -7.53
CA VAL A 9 0.75 1.04 -7.32
C VAL A 9 0.92 0.17 -8.55
N THR A 10 1.90 0.51 -9.39
CA THR A 10 2.28 -0.32 -10.54
C THR A 10 3.53 -1.15 -10.26
N THR A 11 4.37 -0.69 -9.34
CA THR A 11 5.71 -1.23 -9.13
C THR A 11 6.05 -1.41 -7.66
N VAL A 12 6.83 -2.43 -7.34
CA VAL A 12 7.34 -2.70 -5.99
C VAL A 12 8.85 -2.83 -6.03
N SER A 13 9.55 -2.14 -5.11
CA SER A 13 11.01 -2.22 -5.01
C SER A 13 11.47 -3.62 -4.59
N LYS A 14 12.50 -4.13 -5.22
CA LYS A 14 13.19 -5.36 -4.80
C LYS A 14 14.14 -5.03 -3.65
N SER A 15 13.67 -5.16 -2.40
CA SER A 15 14.42 -4.81 -1.18
C SER A 15 15.27 -5.96 -0.64
N SER A 16 14.95 -7.20 -1.00
CA SER A 16 15.61 -8.40 -0.49
C SER A 16 16.52 -9.06 -1.51
N ARG A 17 17.69 -9.50 -1.07
CA ARG A 17 18.69 -10.20 -1.89
C ARG A 17 18.66 -11.70 -1.60
N ASN A 18 18.54 -12.51 -2.65
CA ASN A 18 18.67 -13.95 -2.52
C ASN A 18 20.19 -14.31 -2.56
N PRO A 19 20.78 -14.81 -1.46
CA PRO A 19 22.21 -15.10 -1.41
C PRO A 19 22.64 -16.26 -2.33
N PHE A 20 21.72 -17.17 -2.67
CA PHE A 20 22.02 -18.32 -3.52
C PHE A 20 21.97 -18.01 -5.02
N PHE A 21 21.04 -17.14 -5.45
CA PHE A 21 20.85 -16.80 -6.85
C PHE A 21 21.40 -15.43 -7.24
N LYS A 22 21.97 -14.68 -6.29
CA LYS A 22 22.46 -13.30 -6.48
C LYS A 22 21.44 -12.37 -7.14
N SER A 23 20.16 -12.67 -6.96
CA SER A 23 19.05 -11.90 -7.51
C SER A 23 18.33 -11.12 -6.42
N SER A 24 17.91 -9.91 -6.73
CA SER A 24 17.08 -9.10 -5.87
C SER A 24 15.60 -9.44 -6.12
N TYR A 25 14.77 -9.40 -5.07
CA TYR A 25 13.33 -9.61 -5.20
C TYR A 25 12.56 -8.74 -4.20
N ALA A 26 11.35 -8.37 -4.54
CA ALA A 26 10.44 -7.74 -3.60
C ALA A 26 9.97 -8.80 -2.60
N ASP A 27 10.28 -8.63 -1.32
CA ASP A 27 9.78 -9.53 -0.29
C ASP A 27 8.30 -9.29 0.01
N LEU A 28 7.70 -10.17 0.82
CA LEU A 28 6.28 -10.07 1.16
C LEU A 28 5.94 -8.74 1.85
N ASN A 29 6.78 -8.26 2.75
CA ASN A 29 6.54 -7.02 3.48
C ASN A 29 6.54 -5.82 2.53
N SER A 30 7.51 -5.75 1.62
CA SER A 30 7.57 -4.70 0.60
C SER A 30 6.31 -4.66 -0.29
N VAL A 31 5.78 -5.84 -0.65
CA VAL A 31 4.52 -5.92 -1.42
C VAL A 31 3.34 -5.42 -0.58
N MET A 32 3.22 -5.88 0.67
CA MET A 32 2.13 -5.47 1.57
C MET A 32 2.16 -3.97 1.86
N GLU A 33 3.33 -3.41 2.13
CA GLU A 33 3.51 -1.97 2.37
C GLU A 33 3.14 -1.14 1.13
N ALA A 34 3.50 -1.61 -0.06
CA ALA A 34 3.20 -0.90 -1.29
C ALA A 34 1.70 -0.83 -1.58
N ILE A 35 0.96 -1.93 -1.35
CA ILE A 35 -0.47 -1.98 -1.68
C ILE A 35 -1.38 -1.41 -0.59
N ALA A 36 -0.92 -1.35 0.68
CA ALA A 36 -1.77 -0.98 1.80
C ALA A 36 -2.45 0.40 1.65
N PRO A 37 -1.76 1.50 1.28
CA PRO A 37 -2.41 2.81 1.09
C PRO A 37 -3.47 2.78 -0.01
N ALA A 38 -3.16 2.10 -1.12
CA ALA A 38 -4.05 2.00 -2.26
C ALA A 38 -5.30 1.15 -1.96
N CYS A 39 -5.16 0.11 -1.14
CA CYS A 39 -6.29 -0.69 -0.66
C CYS A 39 -7.24 0.14 0.21
N ILE A 40 -6.69 0.96 1.10
CA ILE A 40 -7.48 1.87 1.96
C ILE A 40 -8.27 2.85 1.08
N GLU A 41 -7.61 3.52 0.15
CA GLU A 41 -8.26 4.49 -0.74
C GLU A 41 -9.32 3.84 -1.65
N ALA A 42 -9.06 2.64 -2.11
CA ALA A 42 -10.02 1.89 -2.92
C ALA A 42 -11.18 1.27 -2.12
N ASN A 43 -11.19 1.38 -0.80
CA ASN A 43 -12.11 0.68 0.10
C ASN A 43 -12.15 -0.83 -0.17
N ILE A 44 -10.97 -1.44 -0.25
CA ILE A 44 -10.82 -2.89 -0.36
C ILE A 44 -9.95 -3.44 0.75
N ILE A 45 -10.24 -4.67 1.14
CA ILE A 45 -9.38 -5.47 2.01
C ILE A 45 -9.00 -6.75 1.27
N TYR A 46 -7.92 -7.37 1.68
CA TYR A 46 -7.59 -8.72 1.23
C TYR A 46 -7.30 -9.62 2.43
N THR A 47 -7.64 -10.89 2.27
CA THR A 47 -7.33 -11.96 3.23
C THR A 47 -6.63 -13.10 2.52
N GLN A 48 -5.75 -13.79 3.24
CA GLN A 48 -5.01 -14.94 2.74
C GLN A 48 -5.01 -16.05 3.77
N TYR A 49 -5.47 -17.23 3.39
CA TYR A 49 -5.53 -18.40 4.27
C TYR A 49 -5.29 -19.70 3.51
N ALA A 50 -4.72 -20.69 4.20
CA ALA A 50 -4.56 -22.03 3.66
C ALA A 50 -5.92 -22.74 3.61
N ASN A 51 -6.17 -23.44 2.52
CA ASN A 51 -7.43 -24.15 2.27
C ASN A 51 -7.17 -25.42 1.43
N ILE A 52 -8.17 -26.27 1.32
CA ILE A 52 -8.18 -27.43 0.43
C ILE A 52 -9.25 -27.19 -0.64
N VAL A 53 -8.84 -27.17 -1.90
CA VAL A 53 -9.72 -27.02 -3.05
C VAL A 53 -9.45 -28.16 -4.01
N ASP A 54 -10.48 -28.92 -4.39
CA ASP A 54 -10.40 -30.07 -5.24
C ASP A 54 -9.33 -31.12 -4.81
N GLY A 55 -9.19 -31.30 -3.48
CA GLY A 55 -8.23 -32.21 -2.87
C GLY A 55 -6.77 -31.73 -2.89
N ALA A 56 -6.51 -30.50 -3.29
CA ALA A 56 -5.17 -29.90 -3.26
C ALA A 56 -5.06 -28.82 -2.18
N ASP A 57 -3.90 -28.78 -1.51
CA ASP A 57 -3.54 -27.69 -0.60
C ASP A 57 -3.30 -26.42 -1.40
N VAL A 58 -4.03 -25.36 -1.08
CA VAL A 58 -3.92 -24.06 -1.72
C VAL A 58 -3.84 -22.95 -0.70
N LEU A 59 -3.23 -21.83 -1.10
CA LEU A 59 -3.43 -20.55 -0.48
C LEU A 59 -4.60 -19.87 -1.20
N THR A 60 -5.67 -19.61 -0.49
CA THR A 60 -6.78 -18.79 -0.97
C THR A 60 -6.48 -17.33 -0.65
N THR A 61 -6.61 -16.47 -1.66
CA THR A 61 -6.54 -15.01 -1.51
C THR A 61 -7.87 -14.43 -1.94
N GLU A 62 -8.51 -13.67 -1.07
CA GLU A 62 -9.75 -12.95 -1.36
C GLU A 62 -9.48 -11.45 -1.31
N ILE A 63 -9.92 -10.72 -2.32
CA ILE A 63 -9.94 -9.26 -2.37
C ILE A 63 -11.40 -8.84 -2.34
N VAL A 64 -11.79 -8.08 -1.33
CA VAL A 64 -13.19 -7.75 -1.03
C VAL A 64 -13.38 -6.24 -1.02
N ASN A 65 -14.43 -5.77 -1.69
CA ASN A 65 -14.91 -4.40 -1.59
C ASN A 65 -15.64 -4.23 -0.23
N THR A 66 -15.10 -3.39 0.67
CA THR A 66 -15.67 -3.22 2.02
C THR A 66 -17.05 -2.58 2.03
N SER A 67 -17.39 -1.83 0.98
CA SER A 67 -18.72 -1.21 0.81
C SER A 67 -19.75 -2.16 0.22
N GLN A 68 -19.32 -3.23 -0.46
CA GLN A 68 -20.13 -4.25 -1.11
C GLN A 68 -19.42 -5.59 -1.00
N PRO A 69 -19.54 -6.31 0.14
CA PRO A 69 -18.76 -7.53 0.40
C PRO A 69 -19.03 -8.69 -0.58
N GLU A 70 -20.14 -8.68 -1.28
CA GLU A 70 -20.46 -9.61 -2.38
C GLU A 70 -19.60 -9.36 -3.62
N ASP A 71 -19.09 -8.13 -3.82
CA ASP A 71 -18.14 -7.77 -4.88
C ASP A 71 -16.73 -8.14 -4.43
N LYS A 72 -16.36 -9.38 -4.73
CA LYS A 72 -15.06 -9.96 -4.35
C LYS A 72 -14.42 -10.74 -5.48
N ILE A 73 -13.10 -10.80 -5.45
CA ILE A 73 -12.29 -11.65 -6.32
C ILE A 73 -11.59 -12.68 -5.45
N VAL A 74 -11.67 -13.93 -5.86
CA VAL A 74 -11.04 -15.06 -5.17
C VAL A 74 -10.02 -15.71 -6.09
N GLY A 75 -8.81 -15.92 -5.59
CA GLY A 75 -7.75 -16.63 -6.29
C GLY A 75 -7.19 -17.77 -5.44
N HIS A 76 -6.81 -18.87 -6.09
CA HIS A 76 -6.21 -20.02 -5.45
C HIS A 76 -4.81 -20.24 -5.98
N THR A 77 -3.82 -20.29 -5.10
CA THR A 77 -2.43 -20.59 -5.43
C THR A 77 -2.07 -21.93 -4.81
N ARG A 78 -1.68 -22.90 -5.62
CA ARG A 78 -1.29 -24.23 -5.13
C ARG A 78 -0.07 -24.13 -4.23
N LEU A 79 -0.13 -24.78 -3.05
CA LEU A 79 1.02 -24.94 -2.17
C LEU A 79 1.86 -26.13 -2.64
N ILE A 80 3.09 -25.84 -3.06
CA ILE A 80 4.04 -26.87 -3.51
C ILE A 80 5.09 -27.03 -2.41
N LEU A 81 5.10 -28.20 -1.78
CA LEU A 81 6.05 -28.51 -0.72
C LEU A 81 7.27 -29.23 -1.31
N THR A 82 8.46 -28.76 -0.96
CA THR A 82 9.72 -29.42 -1.30
C THR A 82 10.03 -30.60 -0.38
N LYS A 83 9.46 -30.56 0.82
CA LYS A 83 9.55 -31.59 1.87
C LYS A 83 8.26 -31.60 2.67
N ASN A 84 7.97 -32.73 3.30
CA ASN A 84 6.80 -32.86 4.17
C ASN A 84 7.16 -32.48 5.63
N ASP A 85 7.48 -31.22 5.86
CA ASP A 85 7.76 -30.66 7.18
C ASP A 85 7.17 -29.23 7.33
N MET A 86 7.07 -28.78 8.57
CA MET A 86 6.47 -27.46 8.89
C MET A 86 7.28 -26.29 8.33
N GLN A 87 8.60 -26.43 8.17
CA GLN A 87 9.45 -25.38 7.62
C GLN A 87 9.17 -25.21 6.12
N ALA A 88 9.08 -26.33 5.37
CA ALA A 88 8.70 -26.30 3.97
C ALA A 88 7.31 -25.72 3.78
N TYR A 89 6.36 -26.10 4.65
CA TYR A 89 5.01 -25.56 4.63
C TYR A 89 4.96 -24.05 4.86
N GLY A 90 5.64 -23.55 5.91
CA GLY A 90 5.75 -22.11 6.19
C GLY A 90 6.41 -21.33 5.04
N SER A 91 7.46 -21.91 4.44
CA SER A 91 8.10 -21.33 3.25
C SER A 91 7.14 -21.27 2.07
N ALA A 92 6.44 -22.36 1.76
CA ALA A 92 5.46 -22.42 0.68
C ALA A 92 4.35 -21.37 0.85
N ILE A 93 3.81 -21.21 2.07
CA ILE A 93 2.82 -20.16 2.38
C ILE A 93 3.40 -18.77 2.10
N THR A 94 4.59 -18.47 2.60
CA THR A 94 5.20 -17.14 2.44
C THR A 94 5.43 -16.80 0.96
N TYR A 95 5.94 -17.75 0.19
CA TYR A 95 6.09 -17.60 -1.25
C TYR A 95 4.76 -17.40 -1.95
N SER A 96 3.79 -18.25 -1.68
CA SER A 96 2.46 -18.20 -2.31
C SER A 96 1.73 -16.89 -1.97
N ARG A 97 1.84 -16.38 -0.74
CA ARG A 97 1.25 -15.10 -0.34
C ARG A 97 1.79 -13.96 -1.18
N ARG A 98 3.09 -13.88 -1.34
CA ARG A 98 3.75 -12.84 -2.13
C ARG A 98 3.34 -12.91 -3.60
N TYR A 99 3.44 -14.08 -4.23
CA TYR A 99 3.10 -14.24 -5.64
C TYR A 99 1.61 -14.00 -5.91
N ALA A 100 0.72 -14.44 -5.03
CA ALA A 100 -0.70 -14.18 -5.15
C ALA A 100 -1.01 -12.67 -5.12
N LEU A 101 -0.41 -11.90 -4.20
CA LEU A 101 -0.60 -10.45 -4.15
C LEU A 101 -0.04 -9.77 -5.40
N VAL A 102 1.19 -10.07 -5.78
CA VAL A 102 1.81 -9.50 -6.99
C VAL A 102 0.94 -9.77 -8.23
N SER A 103 0.47 -11.00 -8.39
CA SER A 103 -0.36 -11.41 -9.53
C SER A 103 -1.75 -10.76 -9.51
N MET A 104 -2.47 -10.83 -8.38
CA MET A 104 -3.85 -10.32 -8.28
C MET A 104 -3.94 -8.81 -8.36
N PHE A 105 -2.95 -8.09 -7.83
CA PHE A 105 -2.86 -6.63 -7.95
C PHE A 105 -2.16 -6.18 -9.25
N GLY A 106 -1.58 -7.09 -10.03
CA GLY A 106 -0.89 -6.77 -11.29
C GLY A 106 0.34 -5.90 -11.10
N LEU A 107 1.16 -6.22 -10.07
CA LEU A 107 2.33 -5.45 -9.72
C LEU A 107 3.56 -5.89 -10.52
N GLU A 108 4.43 -4.94 -10.85
CA GLU A 108 5.74 -5.19 -11.43
C GLU A 108 6.84 -5.00 -10.37
N ALA A 109 7.78 -5.94 -10.28
CA ALA A 109 8.93 -5.80 -9.41
C ALA A 109 10.09 -5.12 -10.16
N ILE A 110 10.51 -3.94 -9.70
CA ILE A 110 11.63 -3.20 -10.29
C ILE A 110 12.94 -3.62 -9.63
N ASP A 111 13.97 -3.87 -10.44
CA ASP A 111 15.36 -3.98 -9.98
C ASP A 111 15.92 -2.60 -9.62
N ASP A 112 16.26 -2.39 -8.35
CA ASP A 112 16.82 -1.13 -7.83
C ASP A 112 18.36 -1.07 -8.00
N ASP A 113 18.97 -2.11 -8.57
CA ASP A 113 20.44 -2.26 -8.63
C ASP A 113 21.12 -1.26 -9.59
N GLY A 114 20.37 -0.55 -10.43
CA GLY A 114 20.93 0.39 -11.43
C GLY A 114 20.85 1.88 -11.08
N ASN A 115 20.05 2.27 -10.10
CA ASN A 115 19.77 3.69 -9.86
C ASN A 115 20.67 4.35 -8.79
N VAL A 116 21.33 3.57 -7.94
CA VAL A 116 22.20 4.09 -6.88
C VAL A 116 23.51 4.65 -7.45
N SER A 117 23.97 4.10 -8.58
CA SER A 117 25.22 4.53 -9.23
C SER A 117 25.04 5.69 -10.22
N SER A 118 23.80 6.06 -10.61
CA SER A 118 23.52 7.09 -11.61
C SER A 118 23.04 8.43 -11.06
N GLY A 119 23.01 8.62 -9.74
CA GLY A 119 22.60 9.89 -9.11
C GLY A 119 21.14 10.28 -9.35
N LYS A 120 20.31 9.37 -9.90
CA LYS A 120 18.87 9.60 -10.04
C LYS A 120 18.17 9.30 -8.71
N ALA A 121 17.26 10.17 -8.32
CA ALA A 121 16.46 9.98 -7.11
C ALA A 121 15.79 8.60 -7.14
N LYS A 122 15.91 7.87 -6.02
CA LYS A 122 15.28 6.56 -5.81
C LYS A 122 13.77 6.69 -6.05
N PRO A 123 13.13 5.82 -6.87
CA PRO A 123 11.67 5.84 -6.94
C PRO A 123 11.09 5.62 -5.55
N LEU A 124 10.23 6.51 -5.11
CA LEU A 124 9.57 6.42 -3.81
C LEU A 124 8.64 5.21 -3.80
N THR A 125 8.63 4.45 -2.71
CA THR A 125 7.57 3.46 -2.48
C THR A 125 6.22 4.16 -2.43
N ALA A 126 5.12 3.47 -2.74
CA ALA A 126 3.78 4.06 -2.65
C ALA A 126 3.52 4.67 -1.26
N THR A 127 4.00 4.02 -0.19
CA THR A 127 3.92 4.53 1.19
C THR A 127 4.78 5.78 1.40
N GLN A 128 6.00 5.82 0.85
CA GLN A 128 6.86 7.01 0.91
C GLN A 128 6.23 8.17 0.12
N SER A 129 5.73 7.90 -1.08
CA SER A 129 5.02 8.89 -1.89
C SER A 129 3.74 9.38 -1.20
N HIS A 130 2.97 8.50 -0.55
CA HIS A 130 1.78 8.85 0.22
C HIS A 130 2.14 9.72 1.43
N ASN A 131 3.12 9.31 2.24
CA ASN A 131 3.58 10.07 3.40
C ASN A 131 4.19 11.42 2.99
N GLU A 132 4.89 11.49 1.88
CA GLU A 132 5.43 12.75 1.36
C GLU A 132 4.33 13.70 0.90
N ARG A 133 3.26 13.19 0.26
CA ARG A 133 2.08 14.00 -0.09
C ARG A 133 1.40 14.54 1.15
N ILE A 134 1.20 13.72 2.19
CA ILE A 134 0.65 14.17 3.48
C ILE A 134 1.54 15.24 4.10
N ASN A 135 2.85 15.02 4.15
CA ASN A 135 3.79 15.97 4.72
C ASN A 135 3.88 17.26 3.91
N ALA A 136 3.80 17.19 2.58
CA ALA A 136 3.75 18.37 1.71
C ALA A 136 2.46 19.17 1.93
N ALA A 137 1.31 18.49 2.05
CA ALA A 137 0.04 19.13 2.33
C ALA A 137 0.03 19.80 3.72
N LYS A 138 0.56 19.14 4.76
CA LYS A 138 0.72 19.72 6.10
C LYS A 138 1.60 20.97 6.08
N LYS A 139 2.74 20.94 5.38
CA LYS A 139 3.60 22.12 5.18
C LYS A 139 2.88 23.26 4.45
N ALA A 140 2.04 22.92 3.46
CA ALA A 140 1.26 23.92 2.76
C ALA A 140 0.19 24.56 3.67
N LEU A 141 -0.45 23.77 4.54
CA LEU A 141 -1.37 24.29 5.58
C LEU A 141 -0.66 25.18 6.58
N ASP A 142 0.53 24.78 7.07
CA ASP A 142 1.34 25.62 7.98
C ASP A 142 1.73 26.96 7.34
N LYS A 143 2.03 26.94 6.03
CA LYS A 143 2.33 28.14 5.25
C LYS A 143 1.09 29.00 5.08
N ALA A 144 -0.03 28.43 4.66
CA ALA A 144 -1.30 29.11 4.49
C ALA A 144 -1.75 29.80 5.79
N LYS A 145 -1.57 29.13 6.95
CA LYS A 145 -1.84 29.72 8.26
C LYS A 145 -0.98 30.94 8.57
N LYS A 146 0.32 30.91 8.20
CA LYS A 146 1.24 32.05 8.43
C LYS A 146 0.95 33.24 7.52
N GLU A 147 0.42 33.00 6.34
CA GLU A 147 0.12 33.99 5.31
C GLU A 147 -1.34 34.45 5.35
N ASP A 148 -2.15 33.94 6.30
CA ASP A 148 -3.61 34.14 6.40
C ASP A 148 -4.36 33.77 5.10
N ASP A 149 -3.83 32.79 4.35
CA ASP A 149 -4.39 32.31 3.09
C ASP A 149 -5.42 31.19 3.35
N PHE A 150 -6.63 31.63 3.74
CA PHE A 150 -7.74 30.71 4.05
C PHE A 150 -8.28 29.98 2.83
N ASP A 151 -8.17 30.55 1.63
CA ASP A 151 -8.66 29.94 0.40
C ASP A 151 -7.82 28.68 0.07
N THR A 152 -6.50 28.81 0.07
CA THR A 152 -5.58 27.65 -0.10
C THR A 152 -5.77 26.61 1.00
N ALA A 153 -5.97 27.01 2.25
CA ALA A 153 -6.18 26.09 3.35
C ALA A 153 -7.51 25.30 3.18
N SER A 154 -8.58 25.95 2.76
CA SER A 154 -9.88 25.34 2.49
C SER A 154 -9.81 24.34 1.33
N ASP A 155 -9.14 24.70 0.24
CA ASP A 155 -8.95 23.83 -0.91
C ASP A 155 -8.20 22.53 -0.53
N ILE A 156 -7.17 22.63 0.32
CA ILE A 156 -6.42 21.48 0.83
C ILE A 156 -7.32 20.60 1.72
N TYR A 157 -8.14 21.19 2.58
CA TYR A 157 -9.07 20.46 3.43
C TYR A 157 -10.15 19.75 2.64
N ASP A 158 -10.75 20.40 1.66
CA ASP A 158 -11.77 19.83 0.77
C ASP A 158 -11.19 18.67 -0.04
N TYR A 159 -9.97 18.83 -0.57
CA TYR A 159 -9.28 17.74 -1.23
C TYR A 159 -9.04 16.56 -0.29
N ALA A 160 -8.57 16.82 0.93
CA ALA A 160 -8.34 15.78 1.94
C ALA A 160 -9.63 15.05 2.31
N THR A 161 -10.74 15.78 2.44
CA THR A 161 -12.06 15.23 2.74
C THR A 161 -12.57 14.33 1.61
N LYS A 162 -12.45 14.81 0.37
CA LYS A 162 -12.87 14.06 -0.82
C LYS A 162 -12.10 12.75 -1.00
N HIS A 163 -10.84 12.71 -0.57
CA HIS A 163 -9.93 11.58 -0.77
C HIS A 163 -9.63 10.77 0.50
N GLY A 164 -10.24 11.11 1.63
CA GLY A 164 -10.13 10.37 2.89
C GLY A 164 -8.78 10.52 3.61
N PHE A 165 -8.05 11.63 3.39
CA PHE A 165 -6.77 11.90 4.05
C PHE A 165 -6.97 12.48 5.47
N VAL A 166 -7.38 11.62 6.40
CA VAL A 166 -7.69 12.01 7.80
C VAL A 166 -6.56 12.79 8.46
N GLN A 167 -5.31 12.42 8.25
CA GLN A 167 -4.16 13.12 8.84
C GLN A 167 -3.99 14.58 8.37
N ILE A 168 -4.48 14.93 7.19
CA ILE A 168 -4.47 16.30 6.67
C ILE A 168 -5.65 17.06 7.26
N GLN A 169 -6.83 16.43 7.36
CA GLN A 169 -8.01 17.00 8.01
C GLN A 169 -7.74 17.34 9.47
N ASP A 170 -7.16 16.40 10.24
CA ASP A 170 -6.81 16.62 11.64
C ASP A 170 -5.83 17.79 11.81
N HIS A 171 -4.85 17.90 10.89
CA HIS A 171 -3.88 18.99 10.92
C HIS A 171 -4.54 20.35 10.60
N TYR A 172 -5.46 20.40 9.65
CA TYR A 172 -6.24 21.61 9.37
C TYR A 172 -7.06 22.04 10.59
N ILE A 173 -7.80 21.12 11.21
CA ILE A 173 -8.62 21.37 12.40
C ILE A 173 -7.76 21.94 13.53
N GLN A 174 -6.59 21.35 13.78
CA GLN A 174 -5.64 21.87 14.78
C GLN A 174 -5.15 23.28 14.51
N LEU A 175 -4.93 23.65 13.25
CA LEU A 175 -4.40 24.95 12.89
C LEU A 175 -5.47 26.05 12.84
N PHE A 176 -6.67 25.74 12.37
CA PHE A 176 -7.67 26.74 12.00
C PHE A 176 -8.90 26.74 12.91
N GLU A 177 -9.28 25.62 13.52
CA GLU A 177 -10.49 25.51 14.34
C GLU A 177 -10.23 25.49 15.86
N SER A 178 -9.00 25.23 16.31
CA SER A 178 -8.68 25.17 17.74
C SER A 178 -8.55 26.56 18.42
N ASN A 179 -8.58 27.65 17.67
CA ASN A 179 -8.46 29.00 18.22
C ASN A 179 -9.78 29.64 18.70
N ASP A 180 -10.94 28.98 18.52
CA ASP A 180 -12.24 29.52 18.97
C ASP A 180 -12.57 29.25 20.44
N LYS A 181 -11.65 28.67 21.23
CA LYS A 181 -11.88 28.33 22.65
C LYS A 181 -11.25 29.29 23.68
N GLU A 182 -10.56 30.35 23.26
CA GLU A 182 -9.98 31.34 24.17
C GLU A 182 -10.66 32.71 24.10
N GLY A 183 -11.92 32.77 23.72
CA GLY A 183 -12.69 34.00 23.59
C GLY A 183 -14.08 33.95 24.21
N MET A 184 -14.23 33.42 25.44
CA MET A 184 -15.38 33.69 26.32
C MET A 184 -14.96 33.75 27.78
#